data_8698760cf21aeb14a61bf556bf0599d0
#
_entry.id   8698760cf21aeb14a61bf556bf0599d0
#
_cell.length_a   1.000
_cell.length_b   1.000
_cell.length_c   1.000
_cell.angle_alpha   90.00
_cell.angle_beta   90.00
_cell.angle_gamma   90.00
#
_symmetry.space_group_name_H-M   'P 1'
#
loop_
_entity.id
_entity.type
_entity.pdbx_description
1 polymer ?
#
loop_
_entity_poly.entity_id
_entity_poly.type
_entity_poly.pdbx_seq_one_letter_code
_entity_poly.pdbx_strand_id
1 'polypeptide(L)'
;LARVNSQLRRYRRFMERLGDKEENSRIHTIGGLEINEDNVEVTVDGEPVKMTPIEYKILLLLMKNPGRVFSAEEIYERVWNERAINTDTIMVHVRNIREKIEVNPREPKYLKVVWGVGYKIEKQA
;
A
#
# COMPACT_ATOMS: atom_id res chain seq x y z
N LEU A 1 -20.38 -17.19 6.77
CA LEU A 1 -19.58 -16.90 7.96
C LEU A 1 -18.43 -15.96 7.67
N ALA A 2 -17.96 -15.97 6.43
CA ALA A 2 -16.89 -15.03 6.08
C ALA A 2 -17.35 -13.58 6.32
N ARG A 3 -18.62 -13.33 6.05
CA ARG A 3 -19.18 -12.02 6.31
C ARG A 3 -19.21 -11.71 7.80
N VAL A 4 -19.57 -12.70 8.58
CA VAL A 4 -19.59 -12.55 10.03
C VAL A 4 -18.19 -12.24 10.53
N ASN A 5 -17.20 -12.96 9.99
CA ASN A 5 -15.82 -12.73 10.36
C ASN A 5 -15.38 -11.31 9.99
N SER A 6 -15.80 -10.82 8.84
CA SER A 6 -15.48 -9.45 8.45
C SER A 6 -16.06 -8.44 9.41
N GLN A 7 -17.30 -8.67 9.84
CA GLN A 7 -17.93 -7.77 10.78
C GLN A 7 -17.26 -7.82 12.13
N LEU A 8 -16.88 -9.01 12.56
CA LEU A 8 -16.15 -9.16 13.82
C LEU A 8 -14.82 -8.44 13.75
N ARG A 9 -14.17 -8.48 12.61
CA ARG A 9 -12.91 -7.80 12.43
C ARG A 9 -13.08 -6.29 12.55
N ARG A 10 -14.14 -5.74 11.99
CA ARG A 10 -14.45 -4.32 12.10
C ARG A 10 -14.74 -3.94 13.53
N TYR A 11 -15.50 -4.76 14.20
CA TYR A 11 -15.85 -4.53 15.59
C TYR A 11 -14.59 -4.50 16.45
N ARG A 12 -13.72 -5.46 16.27
CA ARG A 12 -12.48 -5.51 17.03
C ARG A 12 -11.61 -4.30 16.78
N ARG A 13 -11.50 -3.88 15.53
CA ARG A 13 -10.72 -2.69 15.20
C ARG A 13 -11.28 -1.46 15.90
N PHE A 14 -12.59 -1.38 15.94
CA PHE A 14 -13.24 -0.26 16.62
C PHE A 14 -12.90 -0.26 18.11
N MET A 15 -12.98 -1.40 18.75
CA MET A 15 -12.67 -1.53 20.15
C MET A 15 -11.19 -1.26 20.43
N GLU A 16 -10.33 -1.75 19.58
CA GLU A 16 -8.91 -1.51 19.72
C GLU A 16 -8.57 -0.04 19.58
N ARG A 17 -9.25 0.64 18.69
CA ARG A 17 -9.04 2.05 18.49
C ARG A 17 -9.38 2.85 19.74
N LEU A 18 -10.38 2.41 20.47
CA LEU A 18 -10.74 3.04 21.72
C LEU A 18 -9.74 2.76 22.82
N GLY A 19 -9.12 1.57 22.77
CA GLY A 19 -8.21 1.14 23.82
C GLY A 19 -6.75 1.33 23.51
N ASP A 20 -6.37 1.18 22.26
CA ASP A 20 -4.97 1.19 21.87
C ASP A 20 -4.79 1.71 20.45
N LYS A 21 -4.27 2.90 20.33
CA LYS A 21 -4.07 3.53 19.04
C LYS A 21 -2.96 2.89 18.22
N GLU A 22 -2.00 2.28 18.87
CA GLU A 22 -0.87 1.70 18.17
C GLU A 22 -1.27 0.54 17.28
N GLU A 23 -2.30 -0.18 17.66
CA GLU A 23 -2.79 -1.29 16.87
C GLU A 23 -3.26 -0.83 15.51
N ASN A 24 -3.78 0.39 15.45
CA ASN A 24 -4.30 0.93 14.20
C ASN A 24 -3.21 1.23 13.20
N SER A 25 -1.96 1.40 13.67
CA SER A 25 -0.85 1.72 12.78
C SER A 25 -0.46 0.54 11.90
N ARG A 26 -0.97 -0.64 12.19
CA ARG A 26 -0.65 -1.85 11.42
C ARG A 26 -1.62 -2.06 10.27
N ILE A 27 -2.67 -1.28 10.21
CA ILE A 27 -3.64 -1.35 9.12
C ILE A 27 -3.70 0.01 8.47
N HIS A 28 -3.39 0.04 7.19
CA HIS A 28 -3.32 1.27 6.42
C HIS A 28 -4.41 1.26 5.37
N THR A 29 -5.28 2.25 5.40
CA THR A 29 -6.42 2.33 4.50
C THR A 29 -6.44 3.66 3.79
N ILE A 30 -6.56 3.61 2.48
CA ILE A 30 -6.69 4.80 1.64
C ILE A 30 -7.79 4.51 0.64
N GLY A 31 -8.94 5.15 0.80
CA GLY A 31 -10.10 4.85 -0.03
C GLY A 31 -10.47 3.39 0.11
N GLY A 32 -10.53 2.68 -1.02
CA GLY A 32 -10.84 1.24 -1.01
C GLY A 32 -9.62 0.36 -0.87
N LEU A 33 -8.43 0.95 -0.85
CA LEU A 33 -7.18 0.19 -0.77
C LEU A 33 -6.77 0.02 0.68
N GLU A 34 -6.51 -1.21 1.10
CA GLU A 34 -6.15 -1.50 2.48
C GLU A 34 -4.98 -2.49 2.53
N ILE A 35 -4.03 -2.22 3.42
CA ILE A 35 -2.94 -3.14 3.75
C ILE A 35 -3.02 -3.48 5.21
N ASN A 36 -2.94 -4.76 5.52
CA ASN A 36 -2.87 -5.26 6.89
C ASN A 36 -1.50 -5.87 7.12
N GLU A 37 -0.68 -5.24 7.95
CA GLU A 37 0.67 -5.72 8.21
C GLU A 37 0.69 -7.02 9.00
N ASP A 38 -0.32 -7.26 9.82
CA ASP A 38 -0.37 -8.49 10.62
C ASP A 38 -0.48 -9.74 9.76
N ASN A 39 -1.29 -9.68 8.71
CA ASN A 39 -1.47 -10.82 7.82
C ASN A 39 -0.72 -10.69 6.52
N VAL A 40 -0.07 -9.56 6.29
CA VAL A 40 0.60 -9.27 5.02
C VAL A 40 -0.42 -9.38 3.88
N GLU A 41 -1.57 -8.76 4.07
CA GLU A 41 -2.66 -8.81 3.11
C GLU A 41 -2.94 -7.45 2.49
N VAL A 42 -3.24 -7.44 1.20
CA VAL A 42 -3.65 -6.24 0.47
C VAL A 42 -5.03 -6.50 -0.11
N THR A 43 -5.95 -5.58 0.09
CA THR A 43 -7.28 -5.67 -0.50
C THR A 43 -7.64 -4.37 -1.20
N VAL A 44 -8.42 -4.49 -2.26
CA VAL A 44 -8.96 -3.34 -2.97
C VAL A 44 -10.48 -3.52 -3.00
N ASP A 45 -11.18 -2.58 -2.39
CA ASP A 45 -12.64 -2.64 -2.27
C ASP A 45 -13.12 -3.97 -1.69
N GLY A 46 -12.35 -4.49 -0.73
CA GLY A 46 -12.68 -5.73 -0.06
C GLY A 46 -12.20 -6.99 -0.76
N GLU A 47 -11.67 -6.87 -1.97
CA GLU A 47 -11.19 -8.02 -2.73
C GLU A 47 -9.70 -8.20 -2.50
N PRO A 48 -9.26 -9.42 -2.13
CA PRO A 48 -7.85 -9.66 -1.90
C PRO A 48 -7.04 -9.55 -3.19
N VAL A 49 -5.86 -8.97 -3.08
CA VAL A 49 -4.95 -8.79 -4.20
C VAL A 49 -3.65 -9.51 -3.87
N LYS A 50 -3.21 -10.35 -4.79
CA LYS A 50 -1.99 -11.11 -4.60
C LYS A 50 -0.79 -10.26 -5.01
N MET A 51 0.16 -10.08 -4.09
CA MET A 51 1.35 -9.30 -4.36
C MET A 51 2.60 -10.11 -4.08
N THR A 52 3.66 -9.82 -4.83
CA THR A 52 4.98 -10.37 -4.52
C THR A 52 5.49 -9.65 -3.27
N PRO A 53 6.45 -10.25 -2.54
CA PRO A 53 7.01 -9.58 -1.36
C PRO A 53 7.55 -8.19 -1.63
N ILE A 54 8.18 -8.01 -2.78
CA ILE A 54 8.73 -6.69 -3.15
C ILE A 54 7.62 -5.69 -3.42
N GLU A 55 6.60 -6.10 -4.16
CA GLU A 55 5.45 -5.24 -4.44
C GLU A 55 4.77 -4.81 -3.15
N TYR A 56 4.60 -5.76 -2.25
CA TYR A 56 3.99 -5.48 -0.95
C TYR A 56 4.82 -4.44 -0.18
N LYS A 57 6.12 -4.60 -0.13
CA LYS A 57 6.99 -3.68 0.59
C LYS A 57 6.97 -2.28 0.01
N ILE A 58 6.97 -2.18 -1.31
CA ILE A 58 6.90 -0.89 -1.97
C ILE A 58 5.57 -0.21 -1.66
N LEU A 59 4.48 -0.94 -1.83
CA LEU A 59 3.16 -0.37 -1.58
C LEU A 59 3.01 0.04 -0.12
N LEU A 60 3.49 -0.78 0.79
CA LEU A 60 3.42 -0.47 2.21
C LEU A 60 4.19 0.81 2.54
N LEU A 61 5.38 0.95 1.99
CA LEU A 61 6.19 2.15 2.20
C LEU A 61 5.41 3.40 1.78
N LEU A 62 4.79 3.35 0.61
CA LEU A 62 4.04 4.48 0.10
C LEU A 62 2.78 4.74 0.90
N MET A 63 2.10 3.69 1.34
CA MET A 63 0.87 3.85 2.10
C MET A 63 1.10 4.35 3.52
N LYS A 64 2.26 4.09 4.08
CA LYS A 64 2.60 4.63 5.40
C LYS A 64 2.84 6.12 5.34
N ASN A 65 3.10 6.65 4.16
CA ASN A 65 3.40 8.06 3.97
C ASN A 65 2.55 8.63 2.83
N PRO A 66 1.22 8.64 3.00
CA PRO A 66 0.34 9.07 1.91
C PRO A 66 0.59 10.52 1.54
N GLY A 67 0.64 10.77 0.23
CA GLY A 67 0.89 12.10 -0.29
C GLY A 67 2.36 12.45 -0.43
N ARG A 68 3.25 11.68 0.18
CA ARG A 68 4.68 11.92 0.07
C ARG A 68 5.22 11.28 -1.20
N VAL A 69 6.06 12.03 -1.93
CA VAL A 69 6.69 11.52 -3.14
C VAL A 69 8.02 10.88 -2.79
N PHE A 70 8.22 9.66 -3.27
CA PHE A 70 9.47 8.94 -3.09
C PHE A 70 10.13 8.74 -4.45
N SER A 71 11.41 9.05 -4.54
CA SER A 71 12.16 8.76 -5.77
C SER A 71 12.37 7.26 -5.88
N ALA A 72 12.65 6.79 -7.09
CA ALA A 72 12.95 5.37 -7.30
C ALA A 72 14.14 4.94 -6.46
N GLU A 73 15.14 5.80 -6.35
CA GLU A 73 16.32 5.51 -5.53
C GLU A 73 15.95 5.35 -4.07
N GLU A 74 15.14 6.24 -3.54
CA GLU A 74 14.71 6.18 -2.15
C GLU A 74 13.90 4.93 -1.89
N ILE A 75 13.00 4.57 -2.81
CA ILE A 75 12.22 3.34 -2.69
C ILE A 75 13.16 2.14 -2.64
N TYR A 76 14.11 2.09 -3.55
CA TYR A 76 15.06 0.98 -3.61
C TYR A 76 15.80 0.85 -2.29
N GLU A 77 16.37 1.94 -1.80
CA GLU A 77 17.17 1.92 -0.59
C GLU A 77 16.36 1.50 0.63
N ARG A 78 15.13 1.94 0.73
CA ARG A 78 14.29 1.61 1.87
C ARG A 78 13.76 0.18 1.82
N VAL A 79 13.47 -0.33 0.63
CA VAL A 79 12.92 -1.68 0.49
C VAL A 79 14.00 -2.74 0.58
N TRP A 80 15.13 -2.51 -0.11
CA TRP A 80 16.23 -3.47 -0.10
C TRP A 80 17.22 -3.24 1.02
N ASN A 81 17.15 -2.07 1.66
CA ASN A 81 18.07 -1.69 2.72
C ASN A 81 19.51 -1.70 2.21
N GLU A 82 19.69 -1.28 0.96
CA GLU A 82 20.98 -1.25 0.29
C GLU A 82 21.05 0.00 -0.57
N ARG A 83 22.27 0.36 -0.95
CA ARG A 83 22.49 1.46 -1.84
C ARG A 83 21.88 1.14 -3.21
N ALA A 84 21.19 2.12 -3.80
CA ALA A 84 20.56 1.93 -5.09
C ALA A 84 21.62 1.75 -6.17
N ILE A 85 21.52 0.61 -6.88
CA ILE A 85 22.43 0.31 -7.98
C ILE A 85 21.69 0.45 -9.30
N ASN A 86 20.49 -0.12 -9.37
CA ASN A 86 19.69 -0.11 -10.59
C ASN A 86 18.24 0.13 -10.22
N THR A 87 17.73 1.31 -10.56
CA THR A 87 16.38 1.69 -10.19
C THR A 87 15.34 1.31 -11.25
N ASP A 88 15.77 0.73 -12.37
CA ASP A 88 14.82 0.33 -13.40
C ASP A 88 13.83 -0.71 -12.91
N THR A 89 14.25 -1.55 -11.97
CA THR A 89 13.37 -2.55 -11.39
C THR A 89 12.20 -1.93 -10.65
N ILE A 90 12.41 -0.74 -10.09
CA ILE A 90 11.33 -0.06 -9.37
C ILE A 90 10.17 0.25 -10.32
N MET A 91 10.47 0.71 -11.52
CA MET A 91 9.45 1.01 -12.51
C MET A 91 8.61 -0.22 -12.84
N VAL A 92 9.26 -1.37 -12.96
CA VAL A 92 8.56 -2.61 -13.27
C VAL A 92 7.64 -3.01 -12.12
N HIS A 93 8.15 -2.94 -10.89
CA HIS A 93 7.34 -3.28 -9.73
C HIS A 93 6.17 -2.32 -9.54
N VAL A 94 6.40 -1.03 -9.73
CA VAL A 94 5.34 -0.03 -9.62
C VAL A 94 4.26 -0.29 -10.67
N ARG A 95 4.68 -0.60 -11.88
CA ARG A 95 3.75 -0.90 -12.96
C ARG A 95 2.88 -2.10 -12.61
N ASN A 96 3.52 -3.16 -12.10
CA ASN A 96 2.78 -4.36 -11.71
C ASN A 96 1.81 -4.08 -10.57
N ILE A 97 2.22 -3.27 -9.61
CA ILE A 97 1.33 -2.87 -8.51
C ILE A 97 0.11 -2.14 -9.07
N ARG A 98 0.33 -1.18 -9.95
CA ARG A 98 -0.78 -0.42 -10.54
C ARG A 98 -1.76 -1.32 -11.28
N GLU A 99 -1.25 -2.31 -12.01
CA GLU A 99 -2.11 -3.24 -12.70
C GLU A 99 -2.97 -4.05 -11.75
N LYS A 100 -2.48 -4.26 -10.54
CA LYS A 100 -3.20 -5.07 -9.55
C LYS A 100 -4.21 -4.27 -8.73
N ILE A 101 -3.91 -3.00 -8.45
CA ILE A 101 -4.76 -2.22 -7.55
C ILE A 101 -5.65 -1.20 -8.27
N GLU A 102 -5.29 -0.80 -9.48
CA GLU A 102 -6.05 0.24 -10.19
C GLU A 102 -7.07 -0.38 -11.13
N VAL A 103 -8.25 0.19 -11.16
CA VAL A 103 -9.26 -0.21 -12.13
C VAL A 103 -8.76 0.12 -13.54
N ASN A 104 -8.14 1.29 -13.68
CA ASN A 104 -7.54 1.71 -14.93
C ASN A 104 -6.12 2.17 -14.66
N PRO A 105 -5.10 1.33 -14.93
CA PRO A 105 -3.71 1.71 -14.65
C PRO A 105 -3.22 2.94 -15.39
N ARG A 106 -3.87 3.30 -16.48
CA ARG A 106 -3.51 4.51 -17.23
C ARG A 106 -4.00 5.78 -16.54
N GLU A 107 -5.04 5.65 -15.74
CA GLU A 107 -5.59 6.74 -14.96
C GLU A 107 -5.65 6.29 -13.50
N PRO A 108 -4.48 6.18 -12.86
CA PRO A 108 -4.42 5.62 -11.52
C PRO A 108 -5.09 6.51 -10.49
N LYS A 109 -5.80 5.87 -9.60
CA LYS A 109 -6.48 6.55 -8.51
C LYS A 109 -5.61 6.60 -7.27
N TYR A 110 -4.82 5.57 -7.04
CA TYR A 110 -4.03 5.44 -5.82
C TYR A 110 -2.55 5.73 -6.03
N LEU A 111 -1.89 4.93 -6.88
CA LEU A 111 -0.45 5.05 -7.07
C LEU A 111 -0.16 5.93 -8.27
N LYS A 112 0.39 7.10 -8.02
CA LYS A 112 0.62 8.08 -9.06
C LYS A 112 2.11 8.32 -9.30
N VAL A 113 2.43 8.61 -10.55
CA VAL A 113 3.77 9.00 -10.95
C VAL A 113 3.86 10.51 -10.90
N VAL A 114 4.92 11.01 -10.26
CA VAL A 114 5.23 12.44 -10.28
C VAL A 114 6.44 12.57 -11.19
N TRP A 115 6.18 13.09 -12.39
CA TRP A 115 7.19 13.14 -13.43
C TRP A 115 8.45 13.88 -12.98
N GLY A 116 9.59 13.25 -13.22
CA GLY A 116 10.88 13.82 -12.87
C GLY A 116 11.21 13.76 -11.39
N VAL A 117 10.32 13.22 -10.56
CA VAL A 117 10.53 13.15 -9.11
C VAL A 117 10.43 11.73 -8.59
N GLY A 118 9.28 11.06 -8.81
CA GLY A 118 9.10 9.70 -8.29
C GLY A 118 7.66 9.27 -8.26
N TYR A 119 7.30 8.59 -7.19
CA TYR A 119 5.99 7.96 -7.05
C TYR A 119 5.37 8.29 -5.70
N LYS A 120 4.06 8.29 -5.65
CA LYS A 120 3.35 8.51 -4.38
C LYS A 120 2.02 7.77 -4.39
N ILE A 121 1.48 7.55 -3.19
CA ILE A 121 0.09 7.14 -3.03
C ILE A 121 -0.70 8.40 -2.75
N GLU A 122 -1.71 8.66 -3.56
CA GLU A 122 -2.54 9.85 -3.41
C GLU A 122 -3.46 9.69 -2.22
N LYS A 123 -3.56 10.74 -1.42
CA LYS A 123 -4.52 10.73 -0.31
C LYS A 123 -5.93 10.75 -0.87
N GLN A 124 -6.80 9.95 -0.28
CA GLN A 124 -8.20 9.94 -0.64
C GLN A 124 -8.98 10.69 0.44
N ALA A 125 -9.75 11.64 0.03
CA ALA A 125 -10.54 12.42 0.98
C ALA A 125 -11.66 11.60 1.60
#